data_36c21d09d11953e3e417e160eafb5d98
#
_entry.id   36c21d09d11953e3e417e160eafb5d98
#
_cell.length_a   1.000
_cell.length_b   1.000
_cell.length_c   1.000
_cell.angle_alpha   90.00
_cell.angle_beta   90.00
_cell.angle_gamma   90.00
#
_symmetry.space_group_name_H-M   'P 1'
#
loop_
_entity.id
_entity.type
_entity.pdbx_description
1 polymer ?
#
loop_
_entity_poly.entity_id
_entity_poly.type
_entity_poly.pdbx_seq_one_letter_code
_entity_poly.pdbx_strand_id
1 'polypeptide(L)'
;NGRGSEGRRFRGAAPEAELIIVKMGAPREGGFPRTTELMRGVDYIVRKAVELRRPVAINISFGNTYGSHDGTSLVERFLNDIADMWKNVICIGSGNEGASAGHVSGKVRRQISETVELAVQQREPALSIQIWKSYVDEMGVSVISPSGRQAGPFYEFLGAQRYILGDTELLIYYGEPKPYSVKQEIYLSLLPGKQYIESGVWKIVLTPGRIVDGE
;
A
#
# COMPACT_ATOMS: atom_id res chain seq x y z
N ASN A 1 9.86 27.61 -0.35
CA ASN A 1 10.47 28.47 -1.37
C ASN A 1 11.81 29.09 -0.94
N GLY A 2 12.26 28.98 0.30
CA GLY A 2 13.60 29.30 0.74
C GLY A 2 14.02 30.78 0.70
N ARG A 3 13.10 31.71 0.91
CA ARG A 3 13.45 33.16 1.00
C ARG A 3 14.15 33.55 2.30
N GLY A 4 14.15 32.68 3.31
CA GLY A 4 14.34 33.05 4.72
C GLY A 4 15.73 32.91 5.31
N SER A 5 16.79 32.64 4.57
CA SER A 5 18.13 32.59 5.17
C SER A 5 18.81 33.97 5.21
N GLU A 6 19.36 34.35 6.35
CA GLU A 6 20.22 35.49 6.47
C GLU A 6 21.37 35.42 5.44
N GLY A 7 21.58 36.50 4.72
CA GLY A 7 22.62 36.59 3.69
C GLY A 7 22.30 35.86 2.38
N ARG A 8 21.08 35.37 2.16
CA ARG A 8 20.65 34.63 0.95
C ARG A 8 21.52 33.41 0.59
N ARG A 9 22.18 32.80 1.56
CA ARG A 9 23.08 31.66 1.35
C ARG A 9 22.33 30.40 0.89
N PHE A 10 21.09 30.23 1.32
CA PHE A 10 20.26 29.10 0.95
C PHE A 10 18.98 29.60 0.26
N ARG A 11 18.78 29.14 -0.95
CA ARG A 11 17.62 29.51 -1.77
C ARG A 11 16.94 28.29 -2.31
N GLY A 12 15.62 28.21 -2.21
CA GLY A 12 14.84 27.15 -2.81
C GLY A 12 14.84 27.22 -4.34
N ALA A 13 14.48 26.11 -4.99
CA ALA A 13 14.43 26.03 -6.46
C ALA A 13 13.43 27.02 -7.10
N ALA A 14 12.34 27.35 -6.39
CA ALA A 14 11.31 28.27 -6.85
C ALA A 14 11.02 29.34 -5.77
N PRO A 15 11.95 30.27 -5.49
CA PRO A 15 11.85 31.21 -4.37
C PRO A 15 10.73 32.25 -4.54
N GLU A 16 10.28 32.49 -5.77
CA GLU A 16 9.20 33.43 -6.09
C GLU A 16 7.82 32.76 -6.19
N ALA A 17 7.76 31.42 -6.03
CA ALA A 17 6.49 30.72 -6.05
C ALA A 17 5.64 31.06 -4.81
N GLU A 18 4.36 31.24 -5.03
CA GLU A 18 3.36 31.25 -3.96
C GLU A 18 3.07 29.82 -3.46
N LEU A 19 2.70 29.68 -2.20
CA LEU A 19 2.50 28.37 -1.59
C LEU A 19 1.03 28.16 -1.24
N ILE A 20 0.53 26.97 -1.61
CA ILE A 20 -0.71 26.43 -1.09
C ILE A 20 -0.29 25.27 -0.19
N ILE A 21 -0.57 25.38 1.12
CA ILE A 21 -0.25 24.33 2.09
C ILE A 21 -1.54 23.71 2.56
N VAL A 22 -1.70 22.41 2.33
CA VAL A 22 -2.86 21.66 2.77
C VAL A 22 -2.48 20.72 3.89
N LYS A 23 -3.07 20.94 5.08
CA LYS A 23 -2.96 20.02 6.20
C LYS A 23 -4.06 18.97 6.08
N MET A 24 -3.68 17.73 5.93
CA MET A 24 -4.59 16.59 5.89
C MET A 24 -4.74 15.99 7.29
N GLY A 25 -5.97 16.01 7.82
CA GLY A 25 -6.34 15.34 9.07
C GLY A 25 -5.50 15.67 10.31
N ALA A 26 -5.85 15.09 11.43
CA ALA A 26 -4.99 15.00 12.59
C ALA A 26 -4.19 13.69 12.52
N PRO A 27 -2.88 13.70 12.86
CA PRO A 27 -2.13 12.45 12.98
C PRO A 27 -2.84 11.54 14.00
N ARG A 28 -3.22 10.34 13.59
CA ARG A 28 -3.63 9.27 14.50
C ARG A 28 -2.37 8.49 14.84
N GLU A 29 -2.22 8.07 16.08
CA GLU A 29 -1.14 7.16 16.46
C GLU A 29 -1.13 5.95 15.51
N GLY A 30 -0.02 5.76 14.78
CA GLY A 30 0.17 4.65 13.85
C GLY A 30 -0.60 4.71 12.54
N GLY A 31 -1.24 5.83 12.17
CA GLY A 31 -2.06 5.92 10.97
C GLY A 31 -1.68 7.04 10.01
N PHE A 32 -1.66 6.72 8.72
CA PHE A 32 -1.63 7.72 7.65
C PHE A 32 -3.02 8.32 7.41
N PRO A 33 -3.12 9.56 6.88
CA PRO A 33 -4.37 10.11 6.38
C PRO A 33 -5.02 9.15 5.37
N ARG A 34 -6.35 9.15 5.33
CA ARG A 34 -7.07 8.31 4.36
C ARG A 34 -6.80 8.79 2.94
N THR A 35 -6.77 7.88 1.98
CA THR A 35 -6.61 8.23 0.55
C THR A 35 -7.66 9.23 0.07
N THR A 36 -8.88 9.17 0.62
CA THR A 36 -9.94 10.15 0.34
C THR A 36 -9.60 11.56 0.86
N GLU A 37 -8.85 11.68 1.94
CA GLU A 37 -8.37 12.99 2.44
C GLU A 37 -7.30 13.55 1.51
N LEU A 38 -6.41 12.70 1.00
CA LEU A 38 -5.44 13.06 -0.03
C LEU A 38 -6.13 13.56 -1.29
N MET A 39 -7.11 12.81 -1.81
CA MET A 39 -7.88 13.21 -2.99
C MET A 39 -8.55 14.57 -2.80
N ARG A 40 -9.17 14.81 -1.65
CA ARG A 40 -9.79 16.11 -1.33
C ARG A 40 -8.77 17.23 -1.24
N GLY A 41 -7.57 16.95 -0.70
CA GLY A 41 -6.47 17.92 -0.63
C GLY A 41 -5.99 18.33 -2.02
N VAL A 42 -5.80 17.36 -2.92
CA VAL A 42 -5.39 17.61 -4.31
C VAL A 42 -6.48 18.38 -5.07
N ASP A 43 -7.74 17.98 -4.96
CA ASP A 43 -8.88 18.69 -5.57
C ASP A 43 -8.93 20.16 -5.12
N TYR A 44 -8.75 20.41 -3.82
CA TYR A 44 -8.68 21.77 -3.29
C TYR A 44 -7.57 22.61 -3.93
N ILE A 45 -6.36 22.04 -4.05
CA ILE A 45 -5.20 22.73 -4.64
C ILE A 45 -5.50 23.10 -6.10
N VAL A 46 -6.03 22.15 -6.89
CA VAL A 46 -6.30 22.40 -8.32
C VAL A 46 -7.41 23.43 -8.49
N ARG A 47 -8.49 23.33 -7.73
CA ARG A 47 -9.57 24.34 -7.77
C ARG A 47 -9.05 25.73 -7.42
N LYS A 48 -8.16 25.81 -6.42
CA LYS A 48 -7.55 27.10 -6.04
C LYS A 48 -6.64 27.65 -7.13
N ALA A 49 -5.87 26.79 -7.80
CA ALA A 49 -5.04 27.20 -8.93
C ALA A 49 -5.87 27.69 -10.11
N VAL A 50 -6.99 27.03 -10.41
CA VAL A 50 -7.94 27.47 -11.45
C VAL A 50 -8.56 28.82 -11.10
N GLU A 51 -9.02 29.01 -9.85
CA GLU A 51 -9.57 30.28 -9.36
C GLU A 51 -8.57 31.42 -9.53
N LEU A 52 -7.32 31.17 -9.17
CA LEU A 52 -6.23 32.12 -9.31
C LEU A 52 -5.70 32.25 -10.75
N ARG A 53 -6.16 31.41 -11.68
CA ARG A 53 -5.68 31.32 -13.08
C ARG A 53 -4.17 31.10 -13.18
N ARG A 54 -3.58 30.32 -12.28
CA ARG A 54 -2.14 30.05 -12.20
C ARG A 54 -1.82 28.58 -12.37
N PRO A 55 -0.70 28.23 -13.01
CA PRO A 55 -0.22 26.87 -13.01
C PRO A 55 0.20 26.45 -11.59
N VAL A 56 0.13 25.15 -11.31
CA VAL A 56 0.48 24.62 -9.99
C VAL A 56 1.36 23.38 -10.10
N ALA A 57 2.39 23.31 -9.26
CA ALA A 57 3.15 22.10 -9.01
C ALA A 57 2.72 21.53 -7.64
N ILE A 58 2.21 20.31 -7.61
CA ILE A 58 1.74 19.63 -6.41
C ILE A 58 2.81 18.65 -5.98
N ASN A 59 3.30 18.79 -4.75
CA ASN A 59 4.20 17.82 -4.14
C ASN A 59 3.43 16.95 -3.15
N ILE A 60 3.50 15.64 -3.36
CA ILE A 60 2.90 14.64 -2.47
C ILE A 60 4.05 13.83 -1.87
N SER A 61 4.52 14.25 -0.69
CA SER A 61 5.47 13.49 0.11
C SER A 61 4.70 12.68 1.15
N PHE A 62 4.05 11.62 0.68
CA PHE A 62 3.13 10.81 1.45
C PHE A 62 3.43 9.34 1.21
N GLY A 63 3.77 8.61 2.28
CA GLY A 63 4.13 7.21 2.21
C GLY A 63 2.90 6.32 2.44
N ASN A 64 2.57 5.51 1.44
CA ASN A 64 1.57 4.45 1.54
C ASN A 64 1.98 3.33 0.57
N THR A 65 1.99 2.09 1.06
CA THR A 65 2.34 0.90 0.28
C THR A 65 1.11 0.09 -0.13
N TYR A 66 -0.10 0.60 0.13
CA TYR A 66 -1.34 -0.09 -0.22
C TYR A 66 -1.66 0.02 -1.72
N GLY A 67 -2.07 -1.08 -2.30
CA GLY A 67 -2.54 -1.15 -3.68
C GLY A 67 -1.81 -2.17 -4.53
N SER A 68 -2.33 -2.40 -5.72
CA SER A 68 -1.78 -3.36 -6.70
C SER A 68 -0.52 -2.85 -7.41
N HIS A 69 -0.12 -1.60 -7.19
CA HIS A 69 1.03 -0.93 -7.80
C HIS A 69 1.04 -0.96 -9.35
N ASP A 70 -0.14 -0.99 -9.96
CA ASP A 70 -0.34 -1.06 -11.40
C ASP A 70 -1.07 0.18 -11.97
N GLY A 71 -1.24 1.22 -11.16
CA GLY A 71 -1.92 2.45 -11.56
C GLY A 71 -3.45 2.35 -11.59
N THR A 72 -4.05 1.25 -11.11
CA THR A 72 -5.50 1.03 -11.21
C THR A 72 -6.28 1.35 -9.94
N SER A 73 -5.61 1.66 -8.82
CA SER A 73 -6.31 2.07 -7.60
C SER A 73 -7.11 3.37 -7.81
N LEU A 74 -8.15 3.58 -7.01
CA LEU A 74 -8.98 4.78 -7.13
C LEU A 74 -8.19 6.08 -6.96
N VAL A 75 -7.19 6.11 -6.07
CA VAL A 75 -6.35 7.29 -5.86
C VAL A 75 -5.43 7.53 -7.05
N GLU A 76 -4.85 6.49 -7.63
CA GLU A 76 -3.98 6.61 -8.81
C GLU A 76 -4.77 7.11 -10.02
N ARG A 77 -5.94 6.54 -10.28
CA ARG A 77 -6.84 7.00 -11.35
C ARG A 77 -7.27 8.44 -11.15
N PHE A 78 -7.66 8.81 -9.93
CA PHE A 78 -7.99 10.19 -9.60
C PHE A 78 -6.82 11.15 -9.88
N LEU A 79 -5.59 10.78 -9.50
CA LEU A 79 -4.42 11.60 -9.75
C LEU A 79 -4.12 11.72 -11.25
N ASN A 80 -4.32 10.66 -12.03
CA ASN A 80 -4.20 10.70 -13.48
C ASN A 80 -5.24 11.65 -14.09
N ASP A 81 -6.51 11.52 -13.70
CA ASP A 81 -7.58 12.39 -14.17
C ASP A 81 -7.30 13.87 -13.83
N ILE A 82 -6.80 14.14 -12.62
CA ILE A 82 -6.39 15.49 -12.20
C ILE A 82 -5.21 15.99 -13.01
N ALA A 83 -4.23 15.15 -13.32
CA ALA A 83 -3.07 15.56 -14.11
C ALA A 83 -3.42 16.02 -15.52
N ASP A 84 -4.52 15.50 -16.08
CA ASP A 84 -5.05 15.92 -17.38
C ASP A 84 -5.92 17.18 -17.32
N MET A 85 -6.27 17.63 -16.11
CA MET A 85 -7.03 18.87 -15.93
C MET A 85 -6.07 20.07 -15.87
N TRP A 86 -6.41 21.24 -16.07
CA TRP A 86 -5.65 22.46 -15.84
C TRP A 86 -4.11 22.34 -16.00
N LYS A 87 -3.39 23.44 -15.90
CA LYS A 87 -1.91 23.51 -15.98
C LYS A 87 -1.30 23.07 -14.65
N ASN A 88 -1.23 21.79 -14.41
CA ASN A 88 -0.66 21.24 -13.18
C ASN A 88 0.42 20.19 -13.46
N VAL A 89 1.28 19.97 -12.48
CA VAL A 89 2.26 18.89 -12.42
C VAL A 89 2.18 18.27 -11.03
N ILE A 90 2.08 16.96 -10.97
CA ILE A 90 2.02 16.21 -9.71
C ILE A 90 3.33 15.46 -9.52
N CYS A 91 4.05 15.74 -8.44
CA CYS A 91 5.29 15.09 -8.04
C CYS A 91 5.01 14.21 -6.83
N ILE A 92 5.24 12.92 -6.95
CA ILE A 92 4.97 11.94 -5.89
C ILE A 92 6.30 11.34 -5.43
N GLY A 93 6.54 11.36 -4.11
CA GLY A 93 7.69 10.68 -3.52
C GLY A 93 7.50 9.17 -3.57
N SER A 94 8.52 8.43 -4.02
CA SER A 94 8.51 6.97 -4.12
C SER A 94 8.77 6.25 -2.79
N GLY A 95 8.98 6.97 -1.70
CA GLY A 95 9.29 6.45 -0.37
C GLY A 95 10.78 6.39 -0.06
N ASN A 96 11.10 6.03 1.17
CA ASN A 96 12.48 6.03 1.71
C ASN A 96 13.00 4.61 2.00
N GLU A 97 12.23 3.58 1.71
CA GLU A 97 12.45 2.22 2.20
C GLU A 97 12.92 1.25 1.10
N GLY A 98 13.62 1.76 0.09
CA GLY A 98 14.09 0.94 -1.03
C GLY A 98 15.01 -0.24 -0.65
N ALA A 99 15.59 -0.22 0.54
CA ALA A 99 16.45 -1.28 1.05
C ALA A 99 15.78 -2.15 2.15
N SER A 100 14.51 -1.90 2.48
CA SER A 100 13.82 -2.58 3.60
C SER A 100 13.31 -3.98 3.25
N ALA A 101 13.40 -4.41 1.98
CA ALA A 101 12.86 -5.67 1.49
C ALA A 101 11.37 -5.89 1.85
N GLY A 102 10.60 -4.81 1.94
CA GLY A 102 9.15 -4.84 2.25
C GLY A 102 8.25 -5.26 1.10
N HIS A 103 8.81 -5.59 -0.07
CA HIS A 103 8.09 -5.99 -1.28
C HIS A 103 8.79 -7.15 -1.98
N VAL A 104 8.00 -8.04 -2.53
CA VAL A 104 8.46 -9.14 -3.39
C VAL A 104 7.48 -9.33 -4.55
N SER A 105 7.98 -9.64 -5.72
CA SER A 105 7.18 -10.03 -6.88
C SER A 105 7.69 -11.34 -7.47
N GLY A 106 6.79 -12.10 -8.09
CA GLY A 106 7.13 -13.38 -8.66
C GLY A 106 6.02 -13.94 -9.54
N LYS A 107 6.18 -15.17 -9.97
CA LYS A 107 5.18 -15.88 -10.78
C LYS A 107 4.87 -17.23 -10.16
N VAL A 108 3.59 -17.52 -9.98
CA VAL A 108 3.11 -18.84 -9.58
C VAL A 108 2.89 -19.68 -10.84
N ARG A 109 3.56 -20.81 -10.91
CA ARG A 109 3.46 -21.74 -12.05
C ARG A 109 2.43 -22.83 -11.75
N ARG A 110 1.85 -23.40 -12.80
CA ARG A 110 0.94 -24.54 -12.67
C ARG A 110 1.63 -25.69 -11.92
N GLN A 111 0.95 -26.28 -10.96
CA GLN A 111 1.40 -27.44 -10.17
C GLN A 111 2.65 -27.22 -9.29
N ILE A 112 3.17 -25.99 -9.21
CA ILE A 112 4.33 -25.67 -8.38
C ILE A 112 3.91 -24.61 -7.35
N SER A 113 3.96 -24.97 -6.08
CA SER A 113 3.73 -24.00 -5.00
C SER A 113 4.95 -23.11 -4.83
N GLU A 114 4.70 -21.84 -4.61
CA GLU A 114 5.74 -20.84 -4.33
C GLU A 114 5.70 -20.46 -2.85
N THR A 115 6.87 -20.29 -2.27
CA THR A 115 6.98 -19.90 -0.85
C THR A 115 7.69 -18.56 -0.74
N VAL A 116 7.04 -17.63 -0.07
CA VAL A 116 7.60 -16.33 0.29
C VAL A 116 7.94 -16.35 1.77
N GLU A 117 9.18 -16.02 2.11
CA GLU A 117 9.64 -15.89 3.49
C GLU A 117 9.51 -14.43 3.95
N LEU A 118 9.01 -14.26 5.17
CA LEU A 118 8.80 -12.97 5.81
C LEU A 118 9.49 -12.97 7.17
N ALA A 119 10.53 -12.17 7.33
CA ALA A 119 11.21 -11.99 8.59
C ALA A 119 10.47 -10.97 9.46
N VAL A 120 9.94 -11.43 10.58
CA VAL A 120 9.27 -10.59 11.58
C VAL A 120 10.22 -10.34 12.75
N GLN A 121 10.46 -9.07 13.03
CA GLN A 121 11.34 -8.65 14.12
C GLN A 121 10.71 -8.87 15.50
N GLN A 122 11.53 -8.76 16.54
CA GLN A 122 11.03 -8.80 17.91
C GLN A 122 10.19 -7.56 18.23
N ARG A 123 9.16 -7.74 19.04
CA ARG A 123 8.27 -6.68 19.51
C ARG A 123 7.42 -6.03 18.41
N GLU A 124 7.14 -6.78 17.34
CA GLU A 124 6.20 -6.32 16.32
C GLU A 124 4.75 -6.43 16.86
N PRO A 125 4.02 -5.30 16.97
CA PRO A 125 2.69 -5.31 17.57
C PRO A 125 1.62 -5.84 16.62
N ALA A 126 1.78 -5.67 15.33
CA ALA A 126 0.89 -6.20 14.30
C ALA A 126 1.54 -6.08 12.93
N LEU A 127 1.18 -6.93 11.99
CA LEU A 127 1.68 -6.89 10.64
C LEU A 127 0.58 -7.16 9.63
N SER A 128 0.49 -6.31 8.61
CA SER A 128 -0.42 -6.50 7.49
C SER A 128 0.35 -6.85 6.23
N ILE A 129 -0.14 -7.85 5.50
CA ILE A 129 0.46 -8.32 4.26
C ILE A 129 -0.62 -8.26 3.19
N GLN A 130 -0.28 -7.67 2.05
CA GLN A 130 -1.14 -7.65 0.88
C GLN A 130 -0.50 -8.51 -0.21
N ILE A 131 -1.26 -9.46 -0.72
CA ILE A 131 -0.90 -10.25 -1.88
C ILE A 131 -1.81 -9.80 -3.01
N TRP A 132 -1.24 -9.37 -4.10
CA TRP A 132 -1.96 -8.99 -5.30
C TRP A 132 -1.71 -9.99 -6.41
N LYS A 133 -2.76 -10.53 -6.98
CA LYS A 133 -2.71 -11.50 -8.07
C LYS A 133 -3.68 -11.12 -9.18
N SER A 134 -3.49 -11.69 -10.36
CA SER A 134 -4.50 -11.61 -11.41
C SER A 134 -5.82 -12.23 -10.93
N TYR A 135 -6.94 -11.55 -11.21
CA TYR A 135 -8.25 -12.01 -10.75
C TYR A 135 -8.64 -13.36 -11.37
N VAL A 136 -8.17 -13.65 -12.58
CA VAL A 136 -8.46 -14.90 -13.30
C VAL A 136 -7.74 -16.12 -12.76
N ASP A 137 -6.72 -15.92 -11.92
CA ASP A 137 -5.97 -16.99 -11.30
C ASP A 137 -6.63 -17.45 -9.99
N GLU A 138 -6.71 -18.76 -9.81
CA GLU A 138 -7.12 -19.36 -8.55
C GLU A 138 -5.88 -19.86 -7.82
N MET A 139 -5.68 -19.38 -6.61
CA MET A 139 -4.60 -19.89 -5.76
C MET A 139 -5.02 -19.93 -4.29
N GLY A 140 -4.56 -20.96 -3.61
CA GLY A 140 -4.69 -21.09 -2.17
C GLY A 140 -3.51 -20.43 -1.45
N VAL A 141 -3.75 -19.90 -0.27
CA VAL A 141 -2.73 -19.31 0.59
C VAL A 141 -2.63 -20.10 1.88
N SER A 142 -1.43 -20.54 2.24
CA SER A 142 -1.14 -21.07 3.56
C SER A 142 -0.15 -20.17 4.28
N VAL A 143 -0.29 -20.07 5.58
CA VAL A 143 0.62 -19.33 6.45
C VAL A 143 1.24 -20.28 7.46
N ILE A 144 2.56 -20.27 7.56
CA ILE A 144 3.32 -21.10 8.49
C ILE A 144 4.09 -20.16 9.43
N SER A 145 3.86 -20.32 10.73
CA SER A 145 4.53 -19.54 11.75
C SER A 145 5.99 -20.01 11.97
N PRO A 146 6.84 -19.21 12.63
CA PRO A 146 8.21 -19.62 12.98
C PRO A 146 8.25 -20.89 13.82
N SER A 147 7.25 -21.15 14.67
CA SER A 147 7.10 -22.40 15.44
C SER A 147 6.61 -23.60 14.61
N GLY A 148 6.41 -23.44 13.29
CA GLY A 148 5.98 -24.50 12.38
C GLY A 148 4.48 -24.78 12.38
N ARG A 149 3.67 -23.97 13.05
CA ARG A 149 2.20 -24.10 12.98
C ARG A 149 1.69 -23.56 11.66
N GLN A 150 0.79 -24.29 11.02
CA GLN A 150 0.24 -23.97 9.70
C GLN A 150 -1.27 -23.73 9.76
N ALA A 151 -1.71 -22.73 9.00
CA ALA A 151 -3.10 -22.51 8.66
C ALA A 151 -3.24 -22.44 7.13
N GLY A 152 -4.31 -23.00 6.58
CA GLY A 152 -4.54 -23.13 5.14
C GLY A 152 -4.23 -24.52 4.57
N PRO A 153 -4.29 -24.74 3.23
CA PRO A 153 -4.51 -23.68 2.25
C PRO A 153 -5.93 -23.12 2.27
N PHE A 154 -6.02 -21.81 2.24
CA PHE A 154 -7.27 -21.08 2.08
C PHE A 154 -7.44 -20.76 0.60
N TYR A 155 -8.58 -21.07 0.06
CA TYR A 155 -9.00 -20.63 -1.27
C TYR A 155 -10.01 -19.49 -1.14
N GLU A 156 -10.40 -18.91 -2.27
CA GLU A 156 -11.32 -17.77 -2.26
C GLU A 156 -12.62 -18.08 -1.49
N PHE A 157 -12.98 -17.20 -0.57
CA PHE A 157 -14.23 -17.25 0.20
C PHE A 157 -14.71 -15.83 0.51
N LEU A 158 -15.99 -15.70 0.81
CA LEU A 158 -16.57 -14.42 1.18
C LEU A 158 -16.32 -14.09 2.66
N GLY A 159 -16.00 -12.80 2.89
CA GLY A 159 -15.80 -12.27 4.24
C GLY A 159 -14.42 -12.56 4.83
N ALA A 160 -14.21 -12.06 6.04
CA ALA A 160 -12.98 -12.28 6.79
C ALA A 160 -13.07 -13.54 7.64
N GLN A 161 -12.00 -14.31 7.69
CA GLN A 161 -11.87 -15.48 8.56
C GLN A 161 -10.71 -15.29 9.52
N ARG A 162 -10.83 -15.94 10.69
CA ARG A 162 -9.87 -15.87 11.78
C ARG A 162 -9.34 -17.26 12.11
N TYR A 163 -8.03 -17.34 12.31
CA TYR A 163 -7.32 -18.55 12.70
C TYR A 163 -6.30 -18.24 13.78
N ILE A 164 -6.01 -19.20 14.63
CA ILE A 164 -5.01 -19.03 15.69
C ILE A 164 -3.78 -19.86 15.38
N LEU A 165 -2.66 -19.19 15.27
CA LEU A 165 -1.33 -19.78 15.06
C LEU A 165 -0.46 -19.49 16.29
N GLY A 166 -0.59 -20.33 17.32
CA GLY A 166 0.07 -20.12 18.59
C GLY A 166 -0.49 -18.92 19.36
N ASP A 167 0.38 -17.97 19.64
CA ASP A 167 0.00 -16.70 20.27
C ASP A 167 -0.30 -15.60 19.24
N THR A 168 -0.41 -15.95 17.94
CA THR A 168 -0.72 -15.01 16.88
C THR A 168 -2.08 -15.35 16.25
N GLU A 169 -2.93 -14.36 16.12
CA GLU A 169 -4.18 -14.45 15.36
C GLU A 169 -3.91 -14.04 13.91
N LEU A 170 -4.33 -14.89 12.98
CA LEU A 170 -4.32 -14.61 11.56
C LEU A 170 -5.73 -14.25 11.10
N LEU A 171 -5.89 -13.03 10.56
CA LEU A 171 -7.04 -12.67 9.75
C LEU A 171 -6.68 -12.85 8.28
N ILE A 172 -7.59 -13.45 7.51
CA ILE A 172 -7.46 -13.55 6.06
C ILE A 172 -8.74 -13.07 5.38
N TYR A 173 -8.58 -12.31 4.31
CA TYR A 173 -9.66 -11.78 3.51
C TYR A 173 -9.29 -11.82 2.03
N TYR A 174 -10.18 -12.36 1.20
CA TYR A 174 -10.09 -12.29 -0.26
C TYR A 174 -10.94 -11.14 -0.76
N GLY A 175 -10.31 -10.21 -1.47
CA GLY A 175 -10.98 -9.04 -2.02
C GLY A 175 -11.98 -9.41 -3.11
N GLU A 176 -13.12 -8.73 -3.09
CA GLU A 176 -14.13 -8.85 -4.13
C GLU A 176 -13.68 -8.18 -5.45
N PRO A 177 -14.27 -8.61 -6.60
CA PRO A 177 -14.01 -7.97 -7.88
C PRO A 177 -14.27 -6.47 -7.83
N LYS A 178 -13.36 -5.70 -8.41
CA LYS A 178 -13.48 -4.25 -8.49
C LYS A 178 -13.64 -3.83 -9.96
N PRO A 179 -14.57 -2.94 -10.30
CA PRO A 179 -14.80 -2.56 -11.69
C PRO A 179 -13.64 -1.77 -12.32
N TYR A 180 -12.66 -1.40 -11.53
CA TYR A 180 -11.52 -0.58 -11.94
C TYR A 180 -10.18 -1.30 -11.87
N SER A 181 -10.13 -2.56 -11.45
CA SER A 181 -8.90 -3.34 -11.39
C SER A 181 -9.13 -4.79 -11.79
N VAL A 182 -8.18 -5.36 -12.51
CA VAL A 182 -8.12 -6.78 -12.86
C VAL A 182 -7.34 -7.61 -11.82
N LYS A 183 -6.83 -6.95 -10.79
CA LYS A 183 -6.10 -7.59 -9.70
C LYS A 183 -7.01 -7.84 -8.50
N GLN A 184 -6.83 -9.01 -7.88
CA GLN A 184 -7.48 -9.38 -6.63
C GLN A 184 -6.50 -9.25 -5.48
N GLU A 185 -6.96 -8.61 -4.42
CA GLU A 185 -6.24 -8.54 -3.16
C GLU A 185 -6.52 -9.79 -2.31
N ILE A 186 -5.48 -10.37 -1.73
CA ILE A 186 -5.59 -11.26 -0.58
C ILE A 186 -4.91 -10.54 0.58
N TYR A 187 -5.69 -10.17 1.57
CA TYR A 187 -5.21 -9.44 2.73
C TYR A 187 -5.03 -10.38 3.91
N LEU A 188 -3.85 -10.37 4.49
CA LEU A 188 -3.52 -11.09 5.71
C LEU A 188 -3.18 -10.09 6.80
N SER A 189 -3.67 -10.31 8.01
CA SER A 189 -3.26 -9.53 9.18
C SER A 189 -2.85 -10.49 10.28
N LEU A 190 -1.62 -10.32 10.76
CA LEU A 190 -1.09 -10.99 11.94
C LEU A 190 -1.30 -10.07 13.13
N LEU A 191 -2.08 -10.53 14.09
CA LEU A 191 -2.41 -9.80 15.31
C LEU A 191 -1.88 -10.56 16.51
N PRO A 192 -1.40 -9.87 17.56
CA PRO A 192 -0.89 -10.53 18.74
C PRO A 192 -2.02 -11.10 19.59
N GLY A 193 -1.92 -12.34 20.01
CA GLY A 193 -2.77 -12.89 21.05
C GLY A 193 -2.45 -12.37 22.45
N LYS A 194 -1.22 -11.82 22.64
CA LYS A 194 -0.77 -11.17 23.88
C LYS A 194 -0.31 -9.75 23.58
N GLN A 195 0.99 -9.50 23.54
CA GLN A 195 1.54 -8.15 23.35
C GLN A 195 2.17 -7.97 21.96
N TYR A 196 2.79 -9.02 21.44
CA TYR A 196 3.52 -9.01 20.17
C TYR A 196 3.22 -10.28 19.39
N ILE A 197 3.31 -10.20 18.05
CA ILE A 197 3.26 -11.38 17.17
C ILE A 197 4.55 -12.20 17.31
N GLU A 198 4.50 -13.46 16.95
CA GLU A 198 5.64 -14.35 17.00
C GLU A 198 6.76 -13.86 16.08
N SER A 199 7.96 -13.58 16.63
CA SER A 199 9.12 -13.16 15.86
C SER A 199 9.84 -14.33 15.21
N GLY A 200 10.45 -14.11 14.05
CA GLY A 200 11.16 -15.12 13.28
C GLY A 200 10.72 -15.14 11.82
N VAL A 201 11.03 -16.23 11.13
CA VAL A 201 10.69 -16.37 9.70
C VAL A 201 9.32 -17.03 9.56
N TRP A 202 8.37 -16.27 9.11
CA TRP A 202 7.06 -16.73 8.65
C TRP A 202 7.16 -17.15 7.19
N LYS A 203 6.35 -18.12 6.77
CA LYS A 203 6.27 -18.55 5.39
C LYS A 203 4.84 -18.39 4.88
N ILE A 204 4.72 -17.77 3.72
CA ILE A 204 3.48 -17.67 2.97
C ILE A 204 3.62 -18.59 1.76
N VAL A 205 2.79 -19.63 1.71
CA VAL A 205 2.82 -20.63 0.64
C VAL A 205 1.65 -20.37 -0.29
N LEU A 206 1.96 -20.09 -1.55
CA LEU A 206 0.99 -19.90 -2.63
C LEU A 206 0.83 -21.22 -3.37
N THR A 207 -0.34 -21.84 -3.22
CA THR A 207 -0.66 -23.14 -3.85
C THR A 207 -1.49 -22.89 -5.10
N PRO A 208 -1.00 -23.24 -6.30
CA PRO A 208 -1.72 -23.00 -7.54
C PRO A 208 -2.99 -23.84 -7.64
N GLY A 209 -4.10 -23.20 -7.98
CA GLY A 209 -5.29 -23.80 -8.53
C GLY A 209 -5.27 -23.71 -10.06
N ARG A 210 -6.27 -23.03 -10.63
CA ARG A 210 -6.28 -22.72 -12.06
C ARG A 210 -5.44 -21.48 -12.33
N ILE A 211 -4.31 -21.64 -12.96
CA ILE A 211 -3.39 -20.54 -13.31
C ILE A 211 -3.52 -20.20 -14.80
N VAL A 212 -3.82 -18.94 -15.08
CA VAL A 212 -3.96 -18.35 -16.42
C VAL A 212 -2.79 -17.41 -16.70
N ASP A 213 -2.53 -16.48 -15.80
CA ASP A 213 -1.51 -15.42 -15.88
C ASP A 213 -0.29 -15.73 -14.99
N GLY A 214 -0.56 -16.09 -13.76
CA GLY A 214 0.44 -16.47 -12.76
C GLY A 214 1.13 -15.31 -12.06
N GLU A 215 0.67 -14.06 -12.30
CA GLU A 215 1.18 -12.85 -11.65
C GLU A 215 0.45 -12.53 -10.36
#